data_9e0424be8c8cb8eec89591ee3e42ee8b
#
_entry.id   9e0424be8c8cb8eec89591ee3e42ee8b
#
_cell.length_a   1.000
_cell.length_b   1.000
_cell.length_c   1.000
_cell.angle_alpha   90.00
_cell.angle_beta   90.00
_cell.angle_gamma   90.00
#
_symmetry.space_group_name_H-M   'P 1'
#
loop_
_entity.id
_entity.type
_entity.pdbx_description
1 polymer ?
#
loop_
_entity_poly.entity_id
_entity_poly.type
_entity_poly.pdbx_seq_one_letter_code
_entity_poly.pdbx_strand_id
1 'polypeptide(L)'
;MGLLDNIKNAVNDVVKTAQATGKTEEIVFDHIPESLEEFTALPQAEMATPFETAALTVLALSTYPKDKDLCYAMLDYLRGARPMNNVERHLIADHFTQQSYVPRSYFQGAIPENDYTPTEPYTVRVSDDQMSYVNNGHATLNLKSSGAESPRKINLRKGEDDKWYLWEQFLLVGVEVPPEKKMEERI
;
A
#
# COMPACT_ATOMS: atom_id res chain seq x y z
N MET A 1 11.08 -34.49 -26.97
CA MET A 1 10.66 -33.72 -25.80
C MET A 1 9.40 -34.34 -25.22
N GLY A 2 9.55 -34.98 -24.10
CA GLY A 2 8.51 -35.83 -23.55
C GLY A 2 7.57 -35.10 -22.59
N LEU A 3 6.38 -35.64 -22.41
CA LEU A 3 5.35 -35.19 -21.46
C LEU A 3 5.91 -34.96 -20.04
N LEU A 4 6.93 -35.70 -19.64
CA LEU A 4 7.64 -35.59 -18.39
C LEU A 4 8.49 -34.31 -18.26
N ASP A 5 9.02 -33.78 -19.37
CA ASP A 5 9.80 -32.55 -19.37
C ASP A 5 8.88 -31.32 -19.25
N ASN A 6 7.70 -31.38 -19.85
CA ASN A 6 6.67 -30.35 -19.71
C ASN A 6 6.10 -30.31 -18.27
N ILE A 7 5.92 -31.47 -17.64
CA ILE A 7 5.46 -31.55 -16.24
C ILE A 7 6.56 -31.01 -15.30
N LYS A 8 7.83 -31.34 -15.52
CA LYS A 8 8.93 -30.81 -14.70
C LYS A 8 9.09 -29.29 -14.86
N ASN A 9 8.92 -28.76 -16.06
CA ASN A 9 8.98 -27.32 -16.29
C ASN A 9 7.79 -26.60 -15.66
N ALA A 10 6.57 -27.16 -15.78
CA ALA A 10 5.38 -26.62 -15.12
C ALA A 10 5.49 -26.67 -13.60
N VAL A 11 6.04 -27.74 -13.03
CA VAL A 11 6.28 -27.86 -11.57
C VAL A 11 7.38 -26.89 -11.13
N ASN A 12 8.45 -26.70 -11.92
CA ASN A 12 9.50 -25.74 -11.60
C ASN A 12 9.02 -24.28 -11.71
N ASP A 13 8.11 -23.97 -12.64
CA ASP A 13 7.50 -22.65 -12.74
C ASP A 13 6.52 -22.39 -11.57
N VAL A 14 5.76 -23.41 -11.16
CA VAL A 14 4.90 -23.33 -9.98
C VAL A 14 5.72 -23.20 -8.69
N VAL A 15 6.85 -23.90 -8.59
CA VAL A 15 7.77 -23.79 -7.43
C VAL A 15 8.50 -22.45 -7.41
N LYS A 16 8.83 -21.87 -8.56
CA LYS A 16 9.41 -20.51 -8.62
C LYS A 16 8.41 -19.42 -8.26
N THR A 17 7.12 -19.64 -8.49
CA THR A 17 6.05 -18.72 -8.10
C THR A 17 5.69 -18.84 -6.61
N ALA A 18 6.08 -19.91 -5.94
CA ALA A 18 5.73 -20.25 -4.56
C ALA A 18 6.85 -19.98 -3.54
N GLN A 19 7.88 -19.24 -3.88
CA GLN A 19 8.87 -18.78 -2.92
C GLN A 19 8.52 -17.36 -2.43
N ALA A 20 7.44 -17.27 -1.67
CA ALA A 20 7.28 -16.19 -0.71
C ALA A 20 8.39 -16.33 0.33
N THR A 21 9.37 -15.48 0.24
CA THR A 21 10.64 -15.61 0.97
C THR A 21 10.65 -14.88 2.30
N GLY A 22 9.54 -14.20 2.68
CA GLY A 22 9.56 -13.26 3.79
C GLY A 22 10.41 -12.03 3.46
N LYS A 23 10.41 -11.60 2.21
CA LYS A 23 11.12 -10.42 1.73
C LYS A 23 10.49 -9.17 2.33
N THR A 24 11.32 -8.24 2.76
CA THR A 24 10.93 -6.88 3.14
C THR A 24 11.67 -5.88 2.27
N GLU A 25 10.94 -4.95 1.68
CA GLU A 25 11.49 -3.83 0.93
C GLU A 25 11.18 -2.51 1.64
N GLU A 26 12.14 -1.61 1.61
CA GLU A 26 12.00 -0.22 2.03
C GLU A 26 11.91 0.66 0.79
N ILE A 27 10.75 1.28 0.61
CA ILE A 27 10.49 2.18 -0.51
C ILE A 27 10.57 3.60 0.00
N VAL A 28 11.44 4.40 -0.60
CA VAL A 28 11.79 5.75 -0.15
C VAL A 28 11.22 6.80 -1.10
N PHE A 29 10.64 7.84 -0.53
CA PHE A 29 10.14 9.02 -1.23
C PHE A 29 10.77 10.28 -0.61
N ASP A 30 11.31 11.15 -1.44
CA ASP A 30 11.95 12.39 -0.96
C ASP A 30 10.93 13.41 -0.43
N HIS A 31 9.72 13.39 -0.98
CA HIS A 31 8.62 14.27 -0.58
C HIS A 31 7.25 13.62 -0.85
N ILE A 32 6.21 14.17 -0.26
CA ILE A 32 4.82 13.84 -0.56
C ILE A 32 4.39 14.68 -1.77
N PRO A 33 3.97 14.09 -2.91
CA PRO A 33 3.59 14.83 -4.11
C PRO A 33 2.44 15.80 -3.88
N GLU A 34 2.52 16.96 -4.49
CA GLU A 34 1.49 18.00 -4.44
C GLU A 34 0.62 18.06 -5.72
N SER A 35 0.94 17.22 -6.70
CA SER A 35 0.16 17.06 -7.94
C SER A 35 0.19 15.62 -8.45
N LEU A 36 -0.76 15.28 -9.32
CA LEU A 36 -0.77 13.98 -10.00
C LEU A 36 0.44 13.83 -10.93
N GLU A 37 0.89 14.93 -11.54
CA GLU A 37 2.07 14.94 -12.40
C GLU A 37 3.34 14.56 -11.63
N GLU A 38 3.56 15.15 -10.44
CA GLU A 38 4.66 14.78 -9.57
C GLU A 38 4.57 13.31 -9.14
N PHE A 39 3.38 12.84 -8.77
CA PHE A 39 3.15 11.45 -8.38
C PHE A 39 3.49 10.47 -9.50
N THR A 40 3.02 10.74 -10.73
CA THR A 40 3.26 9.86 -11.87
C THR A 40 4.68 9.94 -12.42
N ALA A 41 5.44 11.00 -12.07
CA ALA A 41 6.85 11.14 -12.39
C ALA A 41 7.79 10.38 -11.43
N LEU A 42 7.28 9.86 -10.30
CA LEU A 42 8.07 9.04 -9.40
C LEU A 42 8.55 7.76 -10.10
N PRO A 43 9.80 7.31 -9.90
CA PRO A 43 10.27 6.04 -10.47
C PRO A 43 9.37 4.85 -10.10
N GLN A 44 8.85 4.82 -8.89
CA GLN A 44 7.95 3.79 -8.38
C GLN A 44 6.61 3.77 -9.11
N ALA A 45 6.19 4.86 -9.76
CA ALA A 45 4.93 4.96 -10.51
C ALA A 45 4.92 4.09 -11.79
N GLU A 46 6.05 3.52 -12.18
CA GLU A 46 6.10 2.43 -13.17
C GLU A 46 5.36 1.17 -12.67
N MET A 47 5.16 1.04 -11.35
CA MET A 47 4.44 -0.09 -10.74
C MET A 47 5.00 -1.47 -11.17
N ALA A 48 6.33 -1.54 -11.37
CA ALA A 48 7.01 -2.75 -11.84
C ALA A 48 6.96 -3.89 -10.82
N THR A 49 6.86 -3.57 -9.55
CA THR A 49 6.72 -4.53 -8.45
C THR A 49 5.49 -4.26 -7.61
N PRO A 50 4.90 -5.28 -6.95
CA PRO A 50 3.77 -5.06 -6.07
C PRO A 50 4.16 -4.25 -4.81
N PHE A 51 5.44 -4.26 -4.42
CA PHE A 51 5.96 -3.47 -3.30
C PHE A 51 5.87 -1.96 -3.57
N GLU A 52 6.23 -1.54 -4.79
CA GLU A 52 6.13 -0.13 -5.21
C GLU A 52 4.69 0.35 -5.17
N THR A 53 3.75 -0.41 -5.73
CA THR A 53 2.33 -0.03 -5.74
C THR A 53 1.75 0.01 -4.32
N ALA A 54 2.16 -0.90 -3.44
CA ALA A 54 1.76 -0.89 -2.04
C ALA A 54 2.24 0.37 -1.32
N ALA A 55 3.50 0.76 -1.51
CA ALA A 55 4.07 1.97 -0.90
C ALA A 55 3.44 3.25 -1.48
N LEU A 56 3.22 3.31 -2.80
CA LEU A 56 2.51 4.42 -3.46
C LEU A 56 1.08 4.58 -2.96
N THR A 57 0.42 3.49 -2.55
CA THR A 57 -0.93 3.56 -1.95
C THR A 57 -0.90 4.31 -0.62
N VAL A 58 0.11 4.06 0.23
CA VAL A 58 0.32 4.81 1.47
C VAL A 58 0.57 6.29 1.17
N LEU A 59 1.45 6.57 0.21
CA LEU A 59 1.77 7.94 -0.20
C LEU A 59 0.52 8.67 -0.69
N ALA A 60 -0.29 8.05 -1.55
CA ALA A 60 -1.54 8.61 -2.05
C ALA A 60 -2.54 8.89 -0.92
N LEU A 61 -2.75 7.94 -0.01
CA LEU A 61 -3.64 8.11 1.14
C LEU A 61 -3.18 9.25 2.08
N SER A 62 -1.87 9.47 2.19
CA SER A 62 -1.31 10.52 3.05
C SER A 62 -1.59 11.94 2.55
N THR A 63 -1.95 12.11 1.28
CA THR A 63 -2.33 13.41 0.71
C THR A 63 -3.76 13.83 1.06
N TYR A 64 -4.63 12.87 1.44
CA TYR A 64 -6.06 13.11 1.66
C TYR A 64 -6.38 14.29 2.58
N PRO A 65 -5.72 14.48 3.75
CA PRO A 65 -6.03 15.58 4.65
C PRO A 65 -5.77 16.96 4.06
N LYS A 66 -4.83 17.07 3.09
CA LYS A 66 -4.48 18.32 2.42
C LYS A 66 -5.30 18.51 1.14
N ASP A 67 -5.44 17.45 0.35
CA ASP A 67 -6.15 17.47 -0.95
C ASP A 67 -6.81 16.11 -1.22
N LYS A 68 -8.10 16.05 -0.94
CA LYS A 68 -8.92 14.86 -1.14
C LYS A 68 -9.00 14.44 -2.61
N ASP A 69 -9.14 15.41 -3.50
CA ASP A 69 -9.32 15.13 -4.93
C ASP A 69 -8.01 14.63 -5.55
N LEU A 70 -6.89 15.16 -5.11
CA LEU A 70 -5.57 14.65 -5.48
C LEU A 70 -5.37 13.21 -4.98
N CYS A 71 -5.73 12.91 -3.74
CA CYS A 71 -5.68 11.54 -3.21
C CYS A 71 -6.47 10.57 -4.09
N TYR A 72 -7.70 10.95 -4.46
CA TYR A 72 -8.54 10.11 -5.33
C TYR A 72 -7.93 9.93 -6.71
N ALA A 73 -7.38 10.97 -7.31
CA ALA A 73 -6.71 10.90 -8.62
C ALA A 73 -5.50 9.94 -8.58
N MET A 74 -4.69 10.00 -7.52
CA MET A 74 -3.56 9.10 -7.32
C MET A 74 -4.03 7.64 -7.14
N LEU A 75 -5.05 7.41 -6.31
CA LEU A 75 -5.60 6.06 -6.12
C LEU A 75 -6.23 5.50 -7.40
N ASP A 76 -6.92 6.33 -8.19
CA ASP A 76 -7.47 5.92 -9.48
C ASP A 76 -6.35 5.56 -10.48
N TYR A 77 -5.23 6.30 -10.48
CA TYR A 77 -4.04 5.95 -11.25
C TYR A 77 -3.50 4.56 -10.86
N LEU A 78 -3.36 4.29 -9.56
CA LEU A 78 -2.87 2.99 -9.07
C LEU A 78 -3.83 1.83 -9.39
N ARG A 79 -5.10 2.11 -9.60
CA ARG A 79 -6.15 1.11 -9.93
C ARG A 79 -6.31 0.89 -11.44
N GLY A 80 -5.74 1.76 -12.27
CA GLY A 80 -5.72 1.65 -13.72
C GLY A 80 -7.12 1.66 -14.33
N ALA A 81 -7.47 0.62 -15.07
CA ALA A 81 -8.77 0.51 -15.76
C ALA A 81 -9.99 0.39 -14.82
N ARG A 82 -9.78 0.34 -13.52
CA ARG A 82 -10.84 0.17 -12.51
C ARG A 82 -10.83 1.31 -11.48
N PRO A 83 -11.11 2.56 -11.86
CA PRO A 83 -11.14 3.67 -10.92
C PRO A 83 -12.19 3.45 -9.82
N MET A 84 -12.04 4.13 -8.69
CA MET A 84 -12.96 4.02 -7.57
C MET A 84 -14.35 4.53 -7.93
N ASN A 85 -15.35 3.77 -7.52
CA ASN A 85 -16.75 4.23 -7.55
C ASN A 85 -17.07 5.14 -6.36
N ASN A 86 -18.27 5.72 -6.35
CA ASN A 86 -18.70 6.65 -5.31
C ASN A 86 -18.77 6.00 -3.92
N VAL A 87 -19.11 4.72 -3.83
CA VAL A 87 -19.18 4.00 -2.55
C VAL A 87 -17.79 3.84 -1.95
N GLU A 88 -16.80 3.44 -2.75
CA GLU A 88 -15.41 3.31 -2.33
C GLU A 88 -14.82 4.66 -1.87
N ARG A 89 -15.10 5.74 -2.60
CA ARG A 89 -14.70 7.10 -2.21
C ARG A 89 -15.35 7.54 -0.90
N HIS A 90 -16.63 7.20 -0.71
CA HIS A 90 -17.35 7.53 0.52
C HIS A 90 -16.78 6.79 1.73
N LEU A 91 -16.47 5.50 1.59
CA LEU A 91 -15.83 4.71 2.65
C LEU A 91 -14.46 5.28 3.05
N ILE A 92 -13.66 5.73 2.10
CA ILE A 92 -12.39 6.41 2.39
C ILE A 92 -12.67 7.72 3.15
N ALA A 93 -13.63 8.53 2.70
CA ALA A 93 -13.97 9.79 3.35
C ALA A 93 -14.40 9.59 4.81
N ASP A 94 -15.22 8.58 5.07
CA ASP A 94 -15.69 8.25 6.42
C ASP A 94 -14.53 7.92 7.37
N HIS A 95 -13.55 7.13 6.91
CA HIS A 95 -12.35 6.84 7.69
C HIS A 95 -11.56 8.10 8.03
N PHE A 96 -11.41 9.02 7.08
CA PHE A 96 -10.65 10.26 7.29
C PHE A 96 -11.35 11.28 8.18
N THR A 97 -12.66 11.19 8.37
CA THR A 97 -13.41 12.10 9.25
C THR A 97 -12.88 12.07 10.69
N GLN A 98 -12.43 10.92 11.17
CA GLN A 98 -11.95 10.74 12.54
C GLN A 98 -10.46 10.36 12.63
N GLN A 99 -9.88 9.80 11.56
CA GLN A 99 -8.59 9.13 11.60
C GLN A 99 -7.63 9.61 10.51
N SER A 100 -7.53 10.93 10.33
CA SER A 100 -6.67 11.55 9.30
C SER A 100 -5.16 11.23 9.44
N TYR A 101 -4.73 10.78 10.62
CA TYR A 101 -3.34 10.40 10.92
C TYR A 101 -2.96 9.01 10.41
N VAL A 102 -3.93 8.12 10.14
CA VAL A 102 -3.69 6.70 9.89
C VAL A 102 -2.66 6.43 8.78
N PRO A 103 -2.72 7.05 7.60
CA PRO A 103 -1.72 6.78 6.56
C PRO A 103 -0.30 7.13 6.98
N ARG A 104 -0.12 8.16 7.81
CA ARG A 104 1.21 8.56 8.30
C ARG A 104 1.87 7.49 9.17
N SER A 105 1.08 6.65 9.85
CA SER A 105 1.56 5.59 10.72
C SER A 105 2.38 4.50 10.02
N TYR A 106 2.34 4.45 8.70
CA TYR A 106 3.10 3.50 7.88
C TYR A 106 4.48 4.01 7.48
N PHE A 107 4.75 5.31 7.66
CA PHE A 107 6.08 5.86 7.40
C PHE A 107 7.01 5.64 8.58
N GLN A 108 8.28 5.44 8.29
CA GLN A 108 9.32 5.28 9.29
C GLN A 108 9.40 6.52 10.20
N GLY A 109 9.60 6.29 11.50
CA GLY A 109 9.70 7.35 12.52
C GLY A 109 8.37 7.89 13.01
N ALA A 110 7.26 7.65 12.31
CA ALA A 110 5.93 8.02 12.76
C ALA A 110 5.46 7.05 13.86
N ILE A 111 5.18 7.55 15.05
CA ILE A 111 4.67 6.79 16.20
C ILE A 111 3.51 7.55 16.86
N PRO A 112 2.65 6.88 17.67
CA PRO A 112 1.55 7.56 18.35
C PRO A 112 2.00 8.76 19.19
N GLU A 113 3.12 8.66 19.88
CA GLU A 113 3.67 9.67 20.80
C GLU A 113 4.12 10.95 20.09
N ASN A 114 4.39 10.92 18.78
CA ASN A 114 4.77 12.10 17.99
C ASN A 114 3.68 12.51 16.99
N ASP A 115 2.41 12.17 17.26
CA ASP A 115 1.25 12.39 16.35
C ASP A 115 1.51 11.83 14.95
N TYR A 116 2.18 10.69 14.87
CA TYR A 116 2.56 10.06 13.60
C TYR A 116 3.30 11.01 12.65
N THR A 117 4.23 11.78 13.19
CA THR A 117 5.11 12.64 12.38
C THR A 117 6.26 11.79 11.81
N PRO A 118 6.33 11.58 10.48
CA PRO A 118 7.36 10.78 9.87
C PRO A 118 8.75 11.44 9.92
N THR A 119 9.80 10.63 9.82
CA THR A 119 11.13 11.13 9.47
C THR A 119 11.28 11.24 7.95
N GLU A 120 12.03 12.25 7.50
CA GLU A 120 12.38 12.39 6.09
C GLU A 120 13.76 11.76 5.81
N PRO A 121 13.97 11.12 4.67
CA PRO A 121 12.99 10.90 3.60
C PRO A 121 11.88 9.92 4.02
N TYR A 122 10.70 10.04 3.40
CA TYR A 122 9.52 9.23 3.72
C TYR A 122 9.75 7.79 3.29
N THR A 123 9.86 6.87 4.25
CA THR A 123 10.16 5.47 3.98
C THR A 123 8.99 4.59 4.39
N VAL A 124 8.49 3.78 3.46
CA VAL A 124 7.45 2.77 3.69
C VAL A 124 8.09 1.38 3.63
N ARG A 125 7.84 0.58 4.66
CA ARG A 125 8.29 -0.81 4.71
C ARG A 125 7.17 -1.75 4.33
N VAL A 126 7.39 -2.52 3.26
CA VAL A 126 6.43 -3.48 2.70
C VAL A 126 7.05 -4.87 2.76
N SER A 127 6.29 -5.87 3.20
CA SER A 127 6.77 -7.25 3.30
C SER A 127 5.82 -8.25 2.66
N ASP A 128 6.38 -9.33 2.14
CA ASP A 128 5.63 -10.52 1.74
C ASP A 128 5.74 -11.63 2.78
N ASP A 129 4.94 -12.66 2.62
CA ASP A 129 4.94 -13.89 3.41
C ASP A 129 4.62 -15.11 2.51
N GLN A 130 4.58 -16.30 3.10
CA GLN A 130 4.32 -17.55 2.37
C GLN A 130 2.96 -17.58 1.65
N MET A 131 2.03 -16.72 2.03
CA MET A 131 0.68 -16.64 1.46
C MET A 131 0.53 -15.52 0.43
N SER A 132 1.58 -14.70 0.22
CA SER A 132 1.49 -13.49 -0.61
C SER A 132 1.18 -13.76 -2.08
N TYR A 133 1.62 -14.91 -2.62
CA TYR A 133 1.52 -15.22 -4.06
C TYR A 133 0.81 -16.55 -4.34
N VAL A 134 -0.16 -16.93 -3.53
CA VAL A 134 -0.89 -18.19 -3.71
C VAL A 134 -1.61 -18.28 -5.05
N ASN A 135 -2.10 -17.14 -5.56
CA ASN A 135 -2.77 -17.05 -6.85
C ASN A 135 -1.87 -16.33 -7.86
N ASN A 136 -1.70 -16.94 -9.03
CA ASN A 136 -0.91 -16.33 -10.10
C ASN A 136 -1.48 -14.94 -10.49
N GLY A 137 -0.59 -13.96 -10.67
CA GLY A 137 -0.98 -12.57 -10.99
C GLY A 137 -1.65 -11.82 -9.83
N HIS A 138 -1.65 -12.37 -8.62
CA HIS A 138 -2.14 -11.71 -7.42
C HIS A 138 -1.03 -11.62 -6.36
N ALA A 139 -0.97 -10.51 -5.66
CA ALA A 139 -0.10 -10.35 -4.50
C ALA A 139 -0.91 -9.81 -3.32
N THR A 140 -0.76 -10.44 -2.15
CA THR A 140 -1.23 -9.90 -0.87
C THR A 140 0.00 -9.57 -0.04
N LEU A 141 0.24 -8.28 0.17
CA LEU A 141 1.40 -7.79 0.92
C LEU A 141 1.00 -7.25 2.28
N ASN A 142 1.98 -7.14 3.16
CA ASN A 142 1.83 -6.70 4.53
C ASN A 142 2.56 -5.37 4.73
N LEU A 143 1.87 -4.40 5.34
CA LEU A 143 2.43 -3.12 5.77
C LEU A 143 2.28 -2.99 7.28
N LYS A 144 3.39 -2.71 7.98
CA LYS A 144 3.36 -2.51 9.42
C LYS A 144 3.13 -1.04 9.74
N SER A 145 1.99 -0.75 10.36
CA SER A 145 1.75 0.52 11.04
C SER A 145 2.39 0.51 12.43
N SER A 146 2.98 1.61 12.84
CA SER A 146 3.54 1.77 14.20
C SER A 146 2.47 1.77 15.29
N GLY A 147 1.22 2.11 14.94
CA GLY A 147 0.07 2.15 15.85
C GLY A 147 -0.84 0.92 15.74
N ALA A 148 -0.39 -0.17 15.13
CA ALA A 148 -1.21 -1.38 15.00
C ALA A 148 -0.46 -2.62 15.51
N GLU A 149 -1.16 -3.50 16.22
CA GLU A 149 -0.58 -4.73 16.77
C GLU A 149 -0.12 -5.70 15.68
N SER A 150 -0.86 -5.75 14.56
CA SER A 150 -0.57 -6.63 13.43
C SER A 150 -0.47 -5.85 12.12
N PRO A 151 0.32 -6.35 11.14
CA PRO A 151 0.39 -5.74 9.82
C PRO A 151 -0.98 -5.64 9.15
N ARG A 152 -1.16 -4.62 8.32
CA ARG A 152 -2.34 -4.43 7.47
C ARG A 152 -2.05 -4.95 6.07
N LYS A 153 -3.08 -5.51 5.45
CA LYS A 153 -2.95 -6.14 4.15
C LYS A 153 -3.33 -5.19 3.02
N ILE A 154 -2.69 -5.42 1.88
CA ILE A 154 -3.01 -4.79 0.61
C ILE A 154 -3.00 -5.85 -0.48
N ASN A 155 -4.01 -5.84 -1.33
CA ASN A 155 -4.17 -6.77 -2.44
C ASN A 155 -3.85 -6.06 -3.75
N LEU A 156 -3.04 -6.70 -4.57
CA LEU A 156 -2.57 -6.19 -5.84
C LEU A 156 -2.81 -7.22 -6.94
N ARG A 157 -2.98 -6.75 -8.16
CA ARG A 157 -3.11 -7.60 -9.35
C ARG A 157 -2.17 -7.16 -10.45
N LYS A 158 -1.55 -8.14 -11.09
CA LYS A 158 -0.72 -7.93 -12.25
C LYS A 158 -1.59 -7.74 -13.49
N GLY A 159 -1.36 -6.66 -14.23
CA GLY A 159 -1.99 -6.39 -15.51
C GLY A 159 -1.33 -7.14 -16.66
N GLU A 160 -1.95 -7.07 -17.85
CA GLU A 160 -1.39 -7.63 -19.08
C GLU A 160 -0.14 -6.86 -19.57
N ASP A 161 0.03 -5.63 -19.10
CA ASP A 161 1.19 -4.77 -19.32
C ASP A 161 2.34 -4.99 -18.33
N ASP A 162 2.28 -6.09 -17.58
CA ASP A 162 3.23 -6.47 -16.53
C ASP A 162 3.27 -5.55 -15.29
N LYS A 163 2.46 -4.51 -15.22
CA LYS A 163 2.35 -3.62 -14.06
C LYS A 163 1.49 -4.22 -12.95
N TRP A 164 1.78 -3.82 -11.71
CA TRP A 164 1.00 -4.23 -10.53
C TRP A 164 0.03 -3.14 -10.11
N TYR A 165 -1.26 -3.41 -10.21
CA TYR A 165 -2.34 -2.48 -9.90
C TYR A 165 -2.94 -2.72 -8.52
N LEU A 166 -3.32 -1.64 -7.85
CA LEU A 166 -4.05 -1.69 -6.59
C LEU A 166 -5.43 -2.34 -6.81
N TRP A 167 -5.67 -3.44 -6.12
CA TRP A 167 -6.97 -4.11 -6.14
C TRP A 167 -7.83 -3.70 -4.96
N GLU A 168 -7.30 -3.84 -3.72
CA GLU A 168 -7.99 -3.56 -2.47
C GLU A 168 -6.98 -3.25 -1.37
N GLN A 169 -7.34 -2.37 -0.44
CA GLN A 169 -6.50 -2.00 0.69
C GLN A 169 -7.28 -2.05 2.00
N PHE A 170 -6.61 -2.45 3.08
CA PHE A 170 -7.14 -2.53 4.44
C PHE A 170 -6.29 -1.68 5.40
N LEU A 171 -5.74 -0.58 4.89
CA LEU A 171 -4.75 0.23 5.60
C LEU A 171 -5.37 1.23 6.59
N LEU A 172 -6.65 1.55 6.45
CA LEU A 172 -7.29 2.64 7.19
C LEU A 172 -7.94 2.23 8.51
N VAL A 173 -7.74 0.99 8.98
CA VAL A 173 -8.44 0.45 10.15
C VAL A 173 -7.51 0.02 11.26
N GLY A 174 -7.96 0.20 12.52
CA GLY A 174 -7.33 -0.38 13.70
C GLY A 174 -5.94 0.17 14.01
N VAL A 175 -5.72 1.46 13.79
CA VAL A 175 -4.51 2.18 14.17
C VAL A 175 -4.79 2.99 15.44
N GLU A 176 -3.87 2.95 16.39
CA GLU A 176 -4.00 3.62 17.70
C GLU A 176 -4.17 5.13 17.56
N VAL A 177 -5.09 5.70 18.34
CA VAL A 177 -5.31 7.15 18.41
C VAL A 177 -4.12 7.81 19.13
N PRO A 178 -3.54 8.89 18.60
CA PRO A 178 -2.49 9.64 19.28
C PRO A 178 -2.92 10.10 20.68
N PRO A 179 -1.99 10.15 21.67
CA PRO A 179 -2.33 10.51 23.06
C PRO A 179 -3.02 11.87 23.21
N GLU A 180 -2.63 12.87 22.42
CA GLU A 180 -3.23 14.21 22.46
C GLU A 180 -4.71 14.18 22.08
N LYS A 181 -5.08 13.45 21.03
CA LYS A 181 -6.48 13.29 20.61
C LYS A 181 -7.32 12.48 21.60
N LYS A 182 -6.71 11.51 22.31
CA LYS A 182 -7.39 10.79 23.40
C LYS A 182 -7.80 11.70 24.55
N MET A 183 -7.09 12.82 24.76
CA MET A 183 -7.43 13.80 25.79
C MET A 183 -8.59 14.70 25.37
N GLU A 184 -8.67 15.09 24.11
CA GLU A 184 -9.77 15.90 23.57
C GLU A 184 -11.12 15.16 23.59
N GLU A 185 -11.12 13.84 23.35
CA GLU A 185 -12.34 13.02 23.38
C GLU A 185 -12.90 12.79 24.81
N ARG A 186 -12.17 13.16 25.86
CA ARG A 186 -12.57 12.98 27.28
C ARG A 186 -13.21 14.21 27.92
N ILE A 187 -13.32 15.32 27.19
CA ILE A 187 -13.92 16.58 27.61
C ILE A 187 -15.32 16.71 26.99
#